data_f9289a2b570a171ded4b5be98eafc6f0
#
_entry.id   f9289a2b570a171ded4b5be98eafc6f0
#
_cell.length_a   1.000
_cell.length_b   1.000
_cell.length_c   1.000
_cell.angle_alpha   90.00
_cell.angle_beta   90.00
_cell.angle_gamma   90.00
#
_symmetry.space_group_name_H-M   'P 1'
#
loop_
_entity.id
_entity.type
_entity.pdbx_description
1 polymer ?
#
loop_
_entity_poly.entity_id
_entity_poly.type
_entity_poly.pdbx_seq_one_letter_code
_entity_poly.pdbx_strand_id
1 'polypeptide(L)'
;ERVRLLAKLREFRAFLERQLIGDSLEAFTALESEDALWAWHAQSPLGSDLRFFLTLVQDLSLQALGPGPGRYLSFGAYAQPGGGTALAPGLWRGDAQRLDALDAHAITEDATHAWLAQAKEPLHPLHGITRPAPDKAGAYTWNKAPRLGGEVVETGAIARQLASAHPLLRDAVARHGGTVFTRVLGRVLELARVLPMMEGWLQAIRPTEAFCVPTELPDEGHGVGLSEAARGALGHWLVVRGGRIANYQIVAPTSWNFSPRDAQGTPGALEQALVDAPVREGEKTPVAVQHIVRSFDPCMVCTVH
;
A
#
# COMPACT_ATOMS: atom_id res chain seq x y z
N GLU A 1 14.62 -8.35 -28.25
CA GLU A 1 14.17 -8.47 -26.86
C GLU A 1 12.94 -7.59 -26.59
N ARG A 2 12.94 -6.29 -26.94
CA ARG A 2 11.78 -5.38 -26.77
C ARG A 2 10.49 -5.95 -27.37
N VAL A 3 10.53 -6.43 -28.61
CA VAL A 3 9.36 -7.03 -29.30
C VAL A 3 8.80 -8.22 -28.50
N ARG A 4 9.70 -9.09 -27.98
CA ARG A 4 9.31 -10.24 -27.16
C ARG A 4 8.65 -9.81 -25.84
N LEU A 5 9.19 -8.78 -25.19
CA LEU A 5 8.60 -8.25 -23.94
C LEU A 5 7.24 -7.60 -24.20
N LEU A 6 7.09 -6.82 -25.27
CA LEU A 6 5.80 -6.26 -25.66
C LEU A 6 4.77 -7.33 -26.00
N ALA A 7 5.18 -8.41 -26.66
CA ALA A 7 4.28 -9.54 -26.92
C ALA A 7 3.79 -10.18 -25.62
N LYS A 8 4.68 -10.37 -24.64
CA LYS A 8 4.32 -10.89 -23.31
C LYS A 8 3.39 -9.96 -22.53
N LEU A 9 3.61 -8.65 -22.58
CA LEU A 9 2.68 -7.70 -21.95
C LEU A 9 1.30 -7.75 -22.59
N ARG A 10 1.21 -7.87 -23.91
CA ARG A 10 -0.07 -7.99 -24.62
C ARG A 10 -0.80 -9.28 -24.30
N GLU A 11 -0.08 -10.42 -24.20
CA GLU A 11 -0.64 -11.67 -23.71
C GLU A 11 -1.20 -11.52 -22.29
N PHE A 12 -0.45 -10.86 -21.41
CA PHE A 12 -0.87 -10.59 -20.03
C PHE A 12 -2.06 -9.63 -19.97
N ARG A 13 -2.07 -8.59 -20.79
CA ARG A 13 -3.19 -7.67 -20.94
C ARG A 13 -4.46 -8.43 -21.34
N ALA A 14 -4.39 -9.24 -22.40
CA ALA A 14 -5.53 -10.04 -22.86
C ALA A 14 -6.02 -11.05 -21.81
N PHE A 15 -5.12 -11.56 -20.96
CA PHE A 15 -5.49 -12.39 -19.81
C PHE A 15 -6.26 -11.58 -18.76
N LEU A 16 -5.76 -10.41 -18.35
CA LEU A 16 -6.42 -9.55 -17.36
C LEU A 16 -7.80 -9.09 -17.85
N GLU A 17 -7.89 -8.65 -19.11
CA GLU A 17 -9.15 -8.19 -19.71
C GLU A 17 -10.19 -9.31 -19.74
N ARG A 18 -9.79 -10.51 -20.10
CA ARG A 18 -10.72 -11.64 -20.22
C ARG A 18 -11.05 -12.29 -18.88
N GLN A 19 -10.02 -12.60 -18.06
CA GLN A 19 -10.18 -13.41 -16.86
C GLN A 19 -10.49 -12.57 -15.62
N LEU A 20 -9.71 -11.50 -15.41
CA LEU A 20 -9.84 -10.72 -14.18
C LEU A 20 -10.98 -9.70 -14.27
N ILE A 21 -11.04 -8.90 -15.35
CA ILE A 21 -11.96 -7.74 -15.43
C ILE A 21 -13.24 -8.10 -16.16
N GLY A 22 -13.16 -8.83 -17.28
CA GLY A 22 -14.30 -9.15 -18.16
C GLY A 22 -14.70 -7.96 -19.05
N ASP A 23 -13.73 -7.06 -19.33
CA ASP A 23 -13.85 -5.90 -20.21
C ASP A 23 -12.45 -5.37 -20.55
N SER A 24 -12.35 -4.35 -21.44
CA SER A 24 -11.08 -3.69 -21.69
C SER A 24 -10.58 -2.90 -20.46
N LEU A 25 -9.27 -2.75 -20.33
CA LEU A 25 -8.67 -1.96 -19.24
C LEU A 25 -9.16 -0.52 -19.29
N GLU A 26 -9.31 0.04 -20.49
CA GLU A 26 -9.75 1.41 -20.71
C GLU A 26 -11.21 1.60 -20.27
N ALA A 27 -12.12 0.69 -20.62
CA ALA A 27 -13.53 0.76 -20.23
C ALA A 27 -13.67 0.69 -18.69
N PHE A 28 -12.92 -0.20 -18.05
CA PHE A 28 -12.94 -0.33 -16.60
C PHE A 28 -12.35 0.90 -15.90
N THR A 29 -11.20 1.40 -16.36
CA THR A 29 -10.57 2.60 -15.75
C THR A 29 -11.30 3.90 -16.04
N ALA A 30 -12.21 3.93 -17.01
CA ALA A 30 -13.08 5.06 -17.31
C ALA A 30 -14.32 5.15 -16.40
N LEU A 31 -14.54 4.17 -15.51
CA LEU A 31 -15.63 4.24 -14.52
C LEU A 31 -15.30 5.33 -13.49
N GLU A 32 -16.24 6.26 -13.29
CA GLU A 32 -16.01 7.46 -12.46
C GLU A 32 -16.71 7.40 -11.10
N SER A 33 -17.67 6.48 -10.91
CA SER A 33 -18.43 6.37 -9.66
C SER A 33 -18.76 4.92 -9.32
N GLU A 34 -19.11 4.69 -8.08
CA GLU A 34 -19.57 3.38 -7.61
C GLU A 34 -20.90 2.99 -8.30
N ASP A 35 -21.79 3.94 -8.55
CA ASP A 35 -23.03 3.66 -9.26
C ASP A 35 -22.73 3.17 -10.70
N ALA A 36 -21.76 3.77 -11.39
CA ALA A 36 -21.29 3.31 -12.70
C ALA A 36 -20.65 1.91 -12.60
N LEU A 37 -19.89 1.61 -11.54
CA LEU A 37 -19.33 0.27 -11.30
C LEU A 37 -20.44 -0.77 -11.14
N TRP A 38 -21.48 -0.49 -10.37
CA TRP A 38 -22.60 -1.42 -10.19
C TRP A 38 -23.42 -1.61 -11.46
N ALA A 39 -23.65 -0.55 -12.24
CA ALA A 39 -24.30 -0.64 -13.55
C ALA A 39 -23.47 -1.48 -14.54
N TRP A 40 -22.14 -1.30 -14.55
CA TRP A 40 -21.20 -2.12 -15.33
C TRP A 40 -21.22 -3.58 -14.87
N HIS A 41 -21.19 -3.83 -13.54
CA HIS A 41 -21.27 -5.17 -12.98
C HIS A 41 -22.55 -5.91 -13.38
N ALA A 42 -23.70 -5.25 -13.33
CA ALA A 42 -25.00 -5.82 -13.63
C ALA A 42 -25.14 -6.38 -15.06
N GLN A 43 -24.29 -5.94 -15.99
CA GLN A 43 -24.31 -6.43 -17.38
C GLN A 43 -23.88 -7.90 -17.49
N SER A 44 -22.98 -8.38 -16.59
CA SER A 44 -22.48 -9.75 -16.61
C SER A 44 -21.90 -10.13 -15.21
N PRO A 45 -22.72 -10.35 -14.18
CA PRO A 45 -22.27 -10.48 -12.78
C PRO A 45 -21.24 -11.56 -12.51
N LEU A 46 -21.20 -12.62 -13.33
CA LEU A 46 -20.28 -13.75 -13.19
C LEU A 46 -19.28 -13.85 -14.36
N GLY A 47 -19.17 -12.80 -15.17
CA GLY A 47 -18.38 -12.82 -16.40
C GLY A 47 -16.86 -12.76 -16.20
N SER A 48 -16.36 -12.53 -14.98
CA SER A 48 -14.94 -12.45 -14.66
C SER A 48 -14.73 -12.54 -13.15
N ASP A 49 -13.45 -12.69 -12.73
CA ASP A 49 -13.10 -12.80 -11.30
C ASP A 49 -13.48 -11.52 -10.51
N LEU A 50 -13.26 -10.33 -11.08
CA LEU A 50 -13.69 -9.07 -10.46
C LEU A 50 -15.22 -8.97 -10.36
N ARG A 51 -15.92 -9.33 -11.41
CA ARG A 51 -17.40 -9.30 -11.40
C ARG A 51 -17.97 -10.28 -10.37
N PHE A 52 -17.38 -11.47 -10.29
CA PHE A 52 -17.72 -12.43 -9.23
C PHE A 52 -17.39 -11.89 -7.83
N PHE A 53 -16.22 -11.26 -7.66
CA PHE A 53 -15.90 -10.59 -6.39
C PHE A 53 -16.91 -9.52 -6.02
N LEU A 54 -17.38 -8.71 -6.98
CA LEU A 54 -18.42 -7.69 -6.74
C LEU A 54 -19.77 -8.32 -6.33
N THR A 55 -20.12 -9.48 -6.86
CA THR A 55 -21.27 -10.26 -6.36
C THR A 55 -21.06 -10.62 -4.88
N LEU A 56 -19.88 -11.13 -4.53
CA LEU A 56 -19.56 -11.44 -3.12
C LEU A 56 -19.54 -10.18 -2.23
N VAL A 57 -19.16 -9.03 -2.75
CA VAL A 57 -19.24 -7.76 -2.00
C VAL A 57 -20.67 -7.49 -1.56
N GLN A 58 -21.64 -7.66 -2.44
CA GLN A 58 -23.08 -7.48 -2.12
C GLN A 58 -23.57 -8.57 -1.17
N ASP A 59 -23.33 -9.83 -1.48
CA ASP A 59 -23.84 -10.98 -0.73
C ASP A 59 -23.30 -11.05 0.71
N LEU A 60 -22.03 -10.65 0.90
CA LEU A 60 -21.32 -10.74 2.18
C LEU A 60 -21.14 -9.38 2.87
N SER A 61 -21.66 -8.30 2.29
CA SER A 61 -21.52 -6.92 2.80
C SER A 61 -20.05 -6.52 3.03
N LEU A 62 -19.15 -6.88 2.08
CA LEU A 62 -17.71 -6.62 2.22
C LEU A 62 -17.37 -5.12 2.17
N GLN A 63 -18.29 -4.27 1.71
CA GLN A 63 -18.18 -2.80 1.76
C GLN A 63 -18.28 -2.24 3.19
N ALA A 64 -18.79 -3.01 4.14
CA ALA A 64 -18.85 -2.62 5.55
C ALA A 64 -17.77 -3.30 6.40
N LEU A 65 -17.00 -4.22 5.82
CA LEU A 65 -16.07 -5.07 6.56
C LEU A 65 -14.67 -4.48 6.63
N GLY A 66 -14.11 -4.37 7.84
CA GLY A 66 -12.74 -4.01 8.10
C GLY A 66 -12.40 -2.52 7.82
N PRO A 67 -13.15 -1.56 8.43
CA PRO A 67 -12.89 -0.14 8.24
C PRO A 67 -11.50 0.25 8.77
N GLY A 68 -10.69 0.91 7.93
CA GLY A 68 -9.34 1.36 8.25
C GLY A 68 -9.30 2.76 8.87
N PRO A 69 -8.09 3.31 9.12
CA PRO A 69 -7.90 4.58 9.82
C PRO A 69 -8.38 5.82 9.05
N GLY A 70 -8.78 5.69 7.79
CA GLY A 70 -9.23 6.81 6.97
C GLY A 70 -8.12 7.76 6.51
N ARG A 71 -6.86 7.41 6.71
CA ARG A 71 -5.68 8.16 6.27
C ARG A 71 -4.81 7.27 5.42
N TYR A 72 -4.46 7.72 4.21
CA TYR A 72 -3.84 6.89 3.18
C TYR A 72 -2.56 7.53 2.68
N LEU A 73 -1.42 6.89 2.95
CA LEU A 73 -0.08 7.38 2.62
C LEU A 73 0.41 6.78 1.30
N SER A 74 0.83 7.63 0.38
CA SER A 74 1.59 7.26 -0.83
C SER A 74 2.90 8.06 -0.89
N PHE A 75 4.02 7.38 -1.17
CA PHE A 75 5.29 8.05 -1.47
C PHE A 75 5.42 8.45 -2.94
N GLY A 76 4.45 8.08 -3.76
CA GLY A 76 4.48 8.27 -5.20
C GLY A 76 5.24 7.16 -5.92
N ALA A 77 4.71 6.73 -7.07
CA ALA A 77 5.26 5.63 -7.84
C ALA A 77 5.53 6.01 -9.28
N TYR A 78 6.56 5.37 -9.86
CA TYR A 78 6.94 5.46 -11.27
C TYR A 78 7.42 6.86 -11.66
N ALA A 79 8.68 7.15 -11.35
CA ALA A 79 9.36 8.40 -11.71
C ALA A 79 9.17 8.74 -13.19
N GLN A 80 8.89 10.01 -13.48
CA GLN A 80 8.64 10.52 -14.83
C GLN A 80 9.87 11.27 -15.37
N PRO A 81 10.16 11.18 -16.67
CA PRO A 81 11.13 12.07 -17.32
C PRO A 81 10.71 13.53 -17.09
N GLY A 82 11.57 14.32 -16.50
CA GLY A 82 11.26 15.73 -16.17
C GLY A 82 10.79 15.96 -14.74
N GLY A 83 10.73 14.93 -13.93
CA GLY A 83 10.40 15.00 -12.49
C GLY A 83 8.98 14.59 -12.16
N GLY A 84 8.74 14.34 -10.87
CA GLY A 84 7.47 13.82 -10.38
C GLY A 84 7.28 12.33 -10.61
N THR A 85 6.06 11.86 -10.38
CA THR A 85 5.69 10.44 -10.46
C THR A 85 4.36 10.25 -11.19
N ALA A 86 4.18 9.10 -11.84
CA ALA A 86 2.93 8.76 -12.53
C ALA A 86 1.76 8.52 -11.55
N LEU A 87 2.06 7.98 -10.37
CA LEU A 87 1.12 7.93 -9.25
C LEU A 87 1.61 8.89 -8.16
N ALA A 88 0.73 9.78 -7.73
CA ALA A 88 1.09 10.93 -6.90
C ALA A 88 1.51 10.54 -5.46
N PRO A 89 2.48 11.25 -4.86
CA PRO A 89 2.75 11.20 -3.44
C PRO A 89 1.74 12.04 -2.66
N GLY A 90 1.60 11.75 -1.37
CA GLY A 90 0.83 12.55 -0.42
C GLY A 90 0.12 11.74 0.63
N LEU A 91 -0.57 12.44 1.53
CA LEU A 91 -1.48 11.88 2.54
C LEU A 91 -2.91 12.23 2.16
N TRP A 92 -3.69 11.23 1.71
CA TRP A 92 -5.12 11.42 1.51
C TRP A 92 -5.86 11.28 2.83
N ARG A 93 -6.64 12.33 3.18
CA ARG A 93 -7.52 12.33 4.36
C ARG A 93 -8.95 12.06 3.93
N GLY A 94 -9.47 10.91 4.35
CA GLY A 94 -10.83 10.47 3.99
C GLY A 94 -11.92 11.35 4.61
N ASP A 95 -11.72 11.82 5.83
CA ASP A 95 -12.64 12.72 6.55
C ASP A 95 -12.76 14.11 5.90
N ALA A 96 -11.66 14.64 5.38
CA ALA A 96 -11.61 15.94 4.72
C ALA A 96 -11.70 15.87 3.19
N GLN A 97 -11.69 14.65 2.59
CA GLN A 97 -11.63 14.42 1.14
C GLN A 97 -10.51 15.25 0.46
N ARG A 98 -9.35 15.30 1.11
CA ARG A 98 -8.23 16.17 0.73
C ARG A 98 -6.92 15.41 0.67
N LEU A 99 -6.08 15.79 -0.29
CA LEU A 99 -4.68 15.37 -0.38
C LEU A 99 -3.78 16.42 0.26
N ASP A 100 -3.10 16.06 1.33
CA ASP A 100 -2.06 16.86 1.95
C ASP A 100 -0.69 16.50 1.35
N ALA A 101 0.24 17.46 1.35
CA ALA A 101 1.61 17.22 0.94
C ALA A 101 2.29 16.20 1.89
N LEU A 102 3.15 15.36 1.33
CA LEU A 102 3.95 14.43 2.11
C LEU A 102 5.02 15.17 2.93
N ASP A 103 4.98 15.04 4.24
CA ASP A 103 6.07 15.44 5.15
C ASP A 103 6.79 14.20 5.67
N ALA A 104 7.87 13.80 4.99
CA ALA A 104 8.66 12.65 5.39
C ALA A 104 9.42 12.85 6.71
N HIS A 105 9.63 14.10 7.15
CA HIS A 105 10.27 14.41 8.43
C HIS A 105 9.35 14.14 9.64
N ALA A 106 8.04 14.09 9.41
CA ALA A 106 7.06 13.75 10.44
C ALA A 106 6.92 12.23 10.66
N ILE A 107 7.68 11.40 9.95
CA ILE A 107 7.68 9.94 10.13
C ILE A 107 8.47 9.58 11.38
N THR A 108 7.83 8.84 12.30
CA THR A 108 8.46 8.31 13.49
C THR A 108 8.10 6.83 13.67
N GLU A 109 8.94 6.09 14.40
CA GLU A 109 8.71 4.69 14.75
C GLU A 109 8.66 4.54 16.28
N ASP A 110 7.56 4.03 16.79
CA ASP A 110 7.39 3.62 18.19
C ASP A 110 7.73 2.13 18.33
N ALA A 111 8.56 1.78 19.34
CA ALA A 111 8.94 0.41 19.60
C ALA A 111 8.34 -0.15 20.90
N THR A 112 7.35 0.53 21.51
CA THR A 112 6.79 0.17 22.82
C THR A 112 6.34 -1.28 22.87
N HIS A 113 5.62 -1.75 21.87
CA HIS A 113 5.10 -3.12 21.80
C HIS A 113 5.90 -4.05 20.88
N ALA A 114 7.08 -3.61 20.43
CA ALA A 114 7.98 -4.46 19.66
C ALA A 114 9.06 -5.11 20.56
N TRP A 115 9.48 -6.35 20.24
CA TRP A 115 10.62 -7.03 20.89
C TRP A 115 11.96 -6.39 20.49
N LEU A 116 12.00 -5.07 20.48
CA LEU A 116 13.17 -4.24 20.17
C LEU A 116 13.42 -3.27 21.31
N ALA A 117 14.68 -2.85 21.45
CA ALA A 117 15.04 -1.84 22.43
C ALA A 117 14.24 -0.55 22.17
N GLN A 118 13.70 0.01 23.26
CA GLN A 118 12.87 1.20 23.19
C GLN A 118 13.71 2.45 23.49
N ALA A 119 13.50 3.51 22.72
CA ALA A 119 13.94 4.85 23.06
C ALA A 119 12.91 5.51 23.98
N LYS A 120 13.29 6.64 24.59
CA LYS A 120 12.41 7.42 25.48
C LYS A 120 11.19 7.95 24.74
N GLU A 121 11.38 8.36 23.47
CA GLU A 121 10.37 8.88 22.56
C GLU A 121 10.43 8.12 21.22
N PRO A 122 9.34 8.11 20.42
CA PRO A 122 9.41 7.60 19.05
C PRO A 122 10.47 8.33 18.23
N LEU A 123 11.26 7.58 17.47
CA LEU A 123 12.39 8.14 16.73
C LEU A 123 12.08 8.24 15.25
N HIS A 124 12.54 9.33 14.62
CA HIS A 124 12.63 9.40 13.17
C HIS A 124 13.59 8.31 12.65
N PRO A 125 13.30 7.61 11.53
CA PRO A 125 14.11 6.46 11.08
C PRO A 125 15.62 6.75 10.90
N LEU A 126 16.03 7.97 10.54
CA LEU A 126 17.46 8.34 10.51
C LEU A 126 18.19 8.14 11.85
N HIS A 127 17.46 8.20 12.95
CA HIS A 127 17.95 8.02 14.31
C HIS A 127 17.43 6.72 14.94
N GLY A 128 16.74 5.90 14.13
CA GLY A 128 16.12 4.67 14.56
C GLY A 128 17.11 3.66 15.15
N ILE A 129 16.61 2.86 16.09
CA ILE A 129 17.36 1.79 16.75
C ILE A 129 16.66 0.47 16.44
N THR A 130 17.42 -0.52 15.93
CA THR A 130 16.93 -1.87 15.73
C THR A 130 17.87 -2.83 16.45
N ARG A 131 17.61 -3.03 17.75
CA ARG A 131 18.36 -3.92 18.63
C ARG A 131 17.36 -4.86 19.32
N PRO A 132 17.51 -6.19 19.14
CA PRO A 132 16.61 -7.16 19.76
C PRO A 132 16.52 -7.04 21.28
N ALA A 133 15.31 -7.17 21.80
CA ALA A 133 14.95 -7.24 23.22
C ALA A 133 13.82 -8.27 23.41
N PRO A 134 14.09 -9.58 23.22
CA PRO A 134 13.06 -10.61 23.15
C PRO A 134 12.26 -10.78 24.45
N ASP A 135 12.88 -10.46 25.59
CA ASP A 135 12.23 -10.59 26.91
C ASP A 135 11.45 -9.34 27.34
N LYS A 136 11.22 -8.40 26.42
CA LYS A 136 10.53 -7.15 26.72
C LYS A 136 9.07 -7.39 27.07
N ALA A 137 8.69 -7.04 28.30
CA ALA A 137 7.34 -7.17 28.80
C ALA A 137 6.34 -6.32 27.98
N GLY A 138 5.18 -6.88 27.66
CA GLY A 138 4.13 -6.19 26.89
C GLY A 138 4.37 -6.09 25.39
N ALA A 139 5.51 -6.56 24.89
CA ALA A 139 5.76 -6.69 23.46
C ALA A 139 5.06 -7.96 22.91
N TYR A 140 4.57 -7.88 21.68
CA TYR A 140 3.87 -8.99 21.02
C TYR A 140 4.21 -9.14 19.53
N THR A 141 5.15 -8.36 19.02
CA THR A 141 5.58 -8.40 17.60
C THR A 141 7.04 -7.97 17.47
N TRP A 142 7.67 -8.29 16.34
CA TRP A 142 8.96 -7.73 15.94
C TRP A 142 8.82 -6.42 15.16
N ASN A 143 7.61 -6.05 14.75
CA ASN A 143 7.36 -4.85 13.98
C ASN A 143 7.26 -3.62 14.90
N LYS A 144 7.91 -2.53 14.52
CA LYS A 144 7.70 -1.22 15.15
C LYS A 144 6.37 -0.62 14.68
N ALA A 145 5.89 0.39 15.36
CA ALA A 145 4.72 1.16 14.99
C ALA A 145 5.11 2.47 14.29
N PRO A 146 5.23 2.50 12.95
CA PRO A 146 5.42 3.76 12.23
C PRO A 146 4.17 4.62 12.32
N ARG A 147 4.40 5.94 12.42
CA ARG A 147 3.37 6.97 12.46
C ARG A 147 3.80 8.15 11.57
N LEU A 148 2.84 8.83 10.96
CA LEU A 148 3.07 10.07 10.23
C LEU A 148 2.42 11.22 11.00
N GLY A 149 3.25 12.11 11.56
CA GLY A 149 2.76 13.17 12.46
C GLY A 149 2.02 12.64 13.70
N GLY A 150 2.42 11.47 14.21
CA GLY A 150 1.75 10.78 15.32
C GLY A 150 0.49 10.00 14.92
N GLU A 151 0.05 10.05 13.66
CA GLU A 151 -1.16 9.43 13.18
C GLU A 151 -0.90 8.06 12.53
N VAL A 152 -1.86 7.13 12.68
CA VAL A 152 -1.89 5.86 11.98
C VAL A 152 -2.29 6.10 10.52
N VAL A 153 -1.56 5.48 9.60
CA VAL A 153 -1.86 5.55 8.17
C VAL A 153 -1.94 4.16 7.56
N GLU A 154 -2.72 4.03 6.50
CA GLU A 154 -2.79 2.86 5.63
C GLU A 154 -2.02 3.14 4.34
N THR A 155 -1.29 2.14 3.82
CA THR A 155 -0.55 2.24 2.57
C THR A 155 -1.02 1.17 1.58
N GLY A 156 -0.65 1.32 0.32
CA GLY A 156 -0.97 0.33 -0.71
C GLY A 156 -1.62 0.95 -1.95
N ALA A 157 -2.15 0.08 -2.79
CA ALA A 157 -2.81 0.52 -4.03
C ALA A 157 -3.97 1.49 -3.75
N ILE A 158 -4.75 1.26 -2.69
CA ILE A 158 -5.82 2.19 -2.28
C ILE A 158 -5.26 3.60 -2.04
N ALA A 159 -4.15 3.73 -1.32
CA ALA A 159 -3.53 5.03 -1.04
C ALA A 159 -3.02 5.71 -2.33
N ARG A 160 -2.33 4.97 -3.20
CA ARG A 160 -1.82 5.49 -4.47
C ARG A 160 -2.94 5.95 -5.41
N GLN A 161 -4.04 5.20 -5.51
CA GLN A 161 -5.16 5.57 -6.36
C GLN A 161 -5.94 6.78 -5.81
N LEU A 162 -6.08 6.91 -4.49
CA LEU A 162 -6.67 8.09 -3.84
C LEU A 162 -5.81 9.34 -4.03
N ALA A 163 -4.51 9.24 -3.80
CA ALA A 163 -3.56 10.33 -4.03
C ALA A 163 -3.55 10.76 -5.50
N SER A 164 -3.64 9.80 -6.42
CA SER A 164 -3.69 10.05 -7.88
C SER A 164 -5.07 10.43 -8.39
N ALA A 165 -6.01 10.74 -7.53
CA ALA A 165 -7.33 11.29 -7.82
C ALA A 165 -8.23 10.39 -8.71
N HIS A 166 -8.12 9.05 -8.61
CA HIS A 166 -9.03 8.20 -9.38
C HIS A 166 -10.48 8.37 -8.91
N PRO A 167 -11.40 8.85 -9.77
CA PRO A 167 -12.74 9.29 -9.35
C PRO A 167 -13.55 8.13 -8.75
N LEU A 168 -13.59 6.96 -9.39
CA LEU A 168 -14.29 5.78 -8.88
C LEU A 168 -13.84 5.42 -7.46
N LEU A 169 -12.52 5.38 -7.20
CA LEU A 169 -12.05 4.98 -5.88
C LEU A 169 -12.32 6.04 -4.83
N ARG A 170 -12.21 7.33 -5.19
CA ARG A 170 -12.59 8.43 -4.28
C ARG A 170 -14.06 8.37 -3.91
N ASP A 171 -14.96 8.12 -4.88
CA ASP A 171 -16.39 7.97 -4.61
C ASP A 171 -16.67 6.76 -3.70
N ALA A 172 -16.12 5.59 -4.01
CA ALA A 172 -16.30 4.39 -3.17
C ALA A 172 -15.73 4.58 -1.75
N VAL A 173 -14.57 5.22 -1.59
CA VAL A 173 -13.98 5.49 -0.27
C VAL A 173 -14.75 6.58 0.47
N ALA A 174 -15.33 7.56 -0.22
CA ALA A 174 -16.19 8.55 0.41
C ALA A 174 -17.45 7.91 1.02
N ARG A 175 -17.97 6.85 0.38
CA ARG A 175 -19.19 6.13 0.84
C ARG A 175 -18.87 5.10 1.96
N HIS A 176 -17.77 4.39 1.87
CA HIS A 176 -17.50 3.20 2.69
C HIS A 176 -16.22 3.26 3.51
N GLY A 177 -15.35 4.24 3.28
CA GLY A 177 -14.01 4.26 3.86
C GLY A 177 -13.08 3.19 3.24
N GLY A 178 -11.98 2.90 3.94
CA GLY A 178 -11.04 1.82 3.58
C GLY A 178 -11.52 0.48 4.09
N THR A 179 -12.16 -0.31 3.26
CA THR A 179 -12.76 -1.60 3.60
C THR A 179 -12.20 -2.73 2.73
N VAL A 180 -12.62 -3.96 2.96
CA VAL A 180 -12.26 -5.10 2.08
C VAL A 180 -12.56 -4.78 0.63
N PHE A 181 -13.74 -4.24 0.35
CA PHE A 181 -14.16 -3.86 -0.99
C PHE A 181 -13.22 -2.82 -1.62
N THR A 182 -13.03 -1.68 -0.98
CA THR A 182 -12.28 -0.56 -1.55
C THR A 182 -10.79 -0.85 -1.69
N ARG A 183 -10.19 -1.68 -0.78
CA ARG A 183 -8.81 -2.13 -0.92
C ARG A 183 -8.60 -3.04 -2.13
N VAL A 184 -9.52 -3.99 -2.36
CA VAL A 184 -9.45 -4.87 -3.54
C VAL A 184 -9.70 -4.06 -4.82
N LEU A 185 -10.71 -3.19 -4.83
CA LEU A 185 -10.99 -2.30 -5.97
C LEU A 185 -9.77 -1.46 -6.34
N GLY A 186 -9.10 -0.85 -5.34
CA GLY A 186 -7.88 -0.08 -5.55
C GLY A 186 -6.76 -0.88 -6.22
N ARG A 187 -6.57 -2.15 -5.85
CA ARG A 187 -5.57 -3.04 -6.48
C ARG A 187 -5.90 -3.38 -7.92
N VAL A 188 -7.16 -3.69 -8.22
CA VAL A 188 -7.55 -4.02 -9.59
C VAL A 188 -7.46 -2.78 -10.49
N LEU A 189 -7.88 -1.61 -10.00
CA LEU A 189 -7.68 -0.34 -10.70
C LEU A 189 -6.19 -0.06 -10.99
N GLU A 190 -5.32 -0.33 -10.03
CA GLU A 190 -3.88 -0.14 -10.24
C GLU A 190 -3.33 -1.06 -11.32
N LEU A 191 -3.68 -2.34 -11.31
CA LEU A 191 -3.29 -3.28 -12.37
C LEU A 191 -3.74 -2.78 -13.75
N ALA A 192 -5.00 -2.33 -13.85
CA ALA A 192 -5.57 -1.82 -15.11
C ALA A 192 -4.87 -0.55 -15.61
N ARG A 193 -4.39 0.32 -14.70
CA ARG A 193 -3.69 1.57 -15.04
C ARG A 193 -2.22 1.38 -15.34
N VAL A 194 -1.54 0.49 -14.60
CA VAL A 194 -0.09 0.33 -14.71
C VAL A 194 0.31 -0.46 -15.95
N LEU A 195 -0.49 -1.42 -16.38
CA LEU A 195 -0.14 -2.25 -17.53
C LEU A 195 0.01 -1.45 -18.85
N PRO A 196 -0.89 -0.52 -19.21
CA PRO A 196 -0.66 0.39 -20.34
C PRO A 196 0.58 1.29 -20.18
N MET A 197 0.88 1.73 -18.95
CA MET A 197 2.12 2.47 -18.67
C MET A 197 3.36 1.61 -18.94
N MET A 198 3.36 0.33 -18.57
CA MET A 198 4.47 -0.60 -18.84
C MET A 198 4.70 -0.78 -20.34
N GLU A 199 3.64 -0.85 -21.15
CA GLU A 199 3.79 -0.86 -22.63
C GLU A 199 4.49 0.40 -23.13
N GLY A 200 4.09 1.57 -22.63
CA GLY A 200 4.73 2.85 -22.96
C GLY A 200 6.20 2.92 -22.53
N TRP A 201 6.52 2.46 -21.32
CA TRP A 201 7.91 2.44 -20.84
C TRP A 201 8.80 1.51 -21.67
N LEU A 202 8.32 0.33 -22.06
CA LEU A 202 9.07 -0.56 -22.95
C LEU A 202 9.34 0.07 -24.31
N GLN A 203 8.41 0.84 -24.85
CA GLN A 203 8.60 1.57 -26.09
C GLN A 203 9.62 2.71 -25.94
N ALA A 204 9.66 3.35 -24.79
CA ALA A 204 10.55 4.47 -24.47
C ALA A 204 12.00 4.05 -24.18
N ILE A 205 12.29 2.78 -23.91
CA ILE A 205 13.66 2.29 -23.65
C ILE A 205 14.58 2.62 -24.82
N ARG A 206 15.70 3.28 -24.53
CA ARG A 206 16.79 3.59 -25.46
C ARG A 206 18.02 2.74 -25.15
N PRO A 207 18.29 1.68 -25.92
CA PRO A 207 19.38 0.73 -25.62
C PRO A 207 20.79 1.35 -25.60
N THR A 208 20.97 2.54 -26.19
CA THR A 208 22.24 3.26 -26.25
C THR A 208 22.48 4.15 -25.02
N GLU A 209 21.48 4.38 -24.18
CA GLU A 209 21.65 5.15 -22.97
C GLU A 209 22.23 4.29 -21.85
N ALA A 210 23.02 4.90 -20.97
CA ALA A 210 23.57 4.22 -19.81
C ALA A 210 22.45 3.78 -18.88
N PHE A 211 22.40 2.52 -18.58
CA PHE A 211 21.40 1.93 -17.71
C PHE A 211 21.70 2.17 -16.21
N CYS A 212 22.96 2.46 -15.89
CA CYS A 212 23.42 2.71 -14.53
C CYS A 212 24.45 3.84 -14.54
N VAL A 213 24.36 4.71 -13.56
CA VAL A 213 25.38 5.73 -13.30
C VAL A 213 26.17 5.30 -12.06
N PRO A 214 27.46 4.94 -12.21
CA PRO A 214 28.30 4.57 -11.06
C PRO A 214 28.43 5.77 -10.11
N THR A 215 28.29 5.53 -8.83
CA THR A 215 28.52 6.54 -7.78
C THR A 215 29.41 5.91 -6.69
N GLU A 216 30.26 6.74 -6.11
CA GLU A 216 31.07 6.34 -4.95
C GLU A 216 30.30 6.61 -3.66
N LEU A 217 30.49 5.74 -2.68
CA LEU A 217 29.92 5.96 -1.35
C LEU A 217 30.70 7.11 -0.66
N PRO A 218 30.03 8.15 -0.15
CA PRO A 218 30.70 9.23 0.56
C PRO A 218 31.31 8.73 1.88
N ASP A 219 32.36 9.41 2.36
CA ASP A 219 32.95 9.08 3.66
C ASP A 219 31.97 9.41 4.82
N GLU A 220 31.26 10.52 4.72
CA GLU A 220 30.27 10.96 5.69
C GLU A 220 28.98 11.41 4.97
N GLY A 221 27.84 11.04 5.50
CA GLY A 221 26.56 11.46 4.92
C GLY A 221 25.35 10.72 5.47
N HIS A 222 24.21 11.13 5.00
CA HIS A 222 22.97 10.39 5.20
C HIS A 222 22.16 10.39 3.89
N GLY A 223 21.34 9.36 3.73
CA GLY A 223 20.48 9.21 2.56
C GLY A 223 19.08 8.77 2.95
N VAL A 224 18.12 9.23 2.17
CA VAL A 224 16.70 8.84 2.29
C VAL A 224 16.21 8.41 0.92
N GLY A 225 15.70 7.20 0.83
CA GLY A 225 15.03 6.68 -0.37
C GLY A 225 13.58 6.36 -0.04
N LEU A 226 12.64 7.08 -0.66
CA LEU A 226 11.22 6.83 -0.57
C LEU A 226 10.71 6.27 -1.88
N SER A 227 10.00 5.16 -1.84
CA SER A 227 9.49 4.45 -3.01
C SER A 227 8.18 3.75 -2.69
N GLU A 228 7.51 3.27 -3.72
CA GLU A 228 6.35 2.42 -3.58
C GLU A 228 6.72 0.99 -4.01
N ALA A 229 6.58 0.05 -3.07
CA ALA A 229 6.52 -1.36 -3.41
C ALA A 229 5.08 -1.75 -3.81
N ALA A 230 4.88 -2.96 -4.33
CA ALA A 230 3.55 -3.43 -4.71
C ALA A 230 2.52 -3.26 -3.57
N ARG A 231 2.95 -3.47 -2.32
CA ARG A 231 2.09 -3.41 -1.13
C ARG A 231 2.00 -2.03 -0.47
N GLY A 232 2.74 -1.01 -0.94
CA GLY A 232 2.63 0.35 -0.44
C GLY A 232 3.97 1.05 -0.18
N ALA A 233 3.94 2.04 0.68
CA ALA A 233 5.03 2.96 0.99
C ALA A 233 6.24 2.27 1.62
N LEU A 234 7.37 2.33 0.95
CA LEU A 234 8.66 1.75 1.36
C LEU A 234 9.68 2.88 1.53
N GLY A 235 10.17 3.05 2.75
CA GLY A 235 11.19 4.04 3.05
C GLY A 235 12.49 3.39 3.53
N HIS A 236 13.61 3.93 3.07
CA HIS A 236 14.96 3.55 3.46
C HIS A 236 15.70 4.79 3.97
N TRP A 237 16.29 4.67 5.15
CA TRP A 237 17.10 5.73 5.76
C TRP A 237 18.46 5.14 6.14
N LEU A 238 19.53 5.79 5.73
CA LEU A 238 20.87 5.34 6.04
C LEU A 238 21.77 6.48 6.51
N VAL A 239 22.73 6.15 7.34
CA VAL A 239 23.80 7.04 7.79
C VAL A 239 25.13 6.38 7.45
N VAL A 240 26.03 7.13 6.81
CA VAL A 240 27.39 6.71 6.44
C VAL A 240 28.40 7.42 7.33
N ARG A 241 29.37 6.68 7.85
CA ARG A 241 30.52 7.19 8.61
C ARG A 241 31.78 6.41 8.25
N GLY A 242 32.85 7.13 7.91
CA GLY A 242 34.10 6.52 7.48
C GLY A 242 33.95 5.58 6.28
N GLY A 243 33.16 5.96 5.27
CA GLY A 243 32.89 5.17 4.07
C GLY A 243 32.09 3.89 4.32
N ARG A 244 31.41 3.75 5.47
CA ARG A 244 30.61 2.55 5.82
C ARG A 244 29.23 2.95 6.31
N ILE A 245 28.26 2.08 6.07
CA ILE A 245 26.90 2.24 6.62
C ILE A 245 26.96 2.05 8.13
N ALA A 246 26.75 3.14 8.87
CA ALA A 246 26.76 3.15 10.34
C ALA A 246 25.35 2.89 10.93
N ASN A 247 24.29 3.29 10.24
CA ASN A 247 22.90 2.98 10.59
C ASN A 247 22.07 2.80 9.33
N TYR A 248 21.17 1.84 9.34
CA TYR A 248 20.23 1.60 8.25
C TYR A 248 18.87 1.18 8.80
N GLN A 249 17.84 1.93 8.47
CA GLN A 249 16.47 1.67 8.87
C GLN A 249 15.58 1.54 7.65
N ILE A 250 14.66 0.60 7.71
CA ILE A 250 13.69 0.33 6.65
C ILE A 250 12.30 0.35 7.27
N VAL A 251 11.39 1.14 6.68
CA VAL A 251 9.97 1.09 7.00
C VAL A 251 9.25 0.52 5.79
N ALA A 252 8.88 -0.75 5.87
CA ALA A 252 8.23 -1.49 4.80
C ALA A 252 6.71 -1.20 4.77
N PRO A 253 6.01 -1.45 3.65
CA PRO A 253 4.56 -1.29 3.58
C PRO A 253 3.81 -2.07 4.67
N THR A 254 4.24 -3.30 4.94
CA THR A 254 3.65 -4.13 5.99
C THR A 254 3.95 -3.57 7.38
N SER A 255 5.05 -2.84 7.58
CA SER A 255 5.31 -2.14 8.85
C SER A 255 4.23 -1.10 9.16
N TRP A 256 3.72 -0.40 8.16
CA TRP A 256 2.60 0.53 8.32
C TRP A 256 1.30 -0.20 8.60
N ASN A 257 0.91 -1.10 7.71
CA ASN A 257 -0.40 -1.74 7.73
C ASN A 257 -0.59 -2.74 8.88
N PHE A 258 0.48 -3.43 9.29
CA PHE A 258 0.50 -4.42 10.37
C PHE A 258 1.24 -3.91 11.62
N SER A 259 1.29 -2.58 11.78
CA SER A 259 1.91 -2.00 12.96
C SER A 259 1.15 -2.39 14.24
N PRO A 260 1.88 -2.62 15.34
CA PRO A 260 1.26 -2.74 16.65
C PRO A 260 0.69 -1.40 17.11
N ARG A 261 -0.01 -1.42 18.24
CA ARG A 261 -0.35 -0.17 18.95
C ARG A 261 0.90 0.56 19.41
N ASP A 262 0.80 1.87 19.49
CA ASP A 262 1.85 2.74 20.01
C ASP A 262 1.82 2.87 21.55
N ALA A 263 2.70 3.71 22.10
CA ALA A 263 2.78 3.98 23.54
C ALA A 263 1.50 4.61 24.14
N GLN A 264 0.69 5.27 23.33
CA GLN A 264 -0.61 5.82 23.71
C GLN A 264 -1.73 4.77 23.66
N GLY A 265 -1.42 3.55 23.20
CA GLY A 265 -2.39 2.47 23.02
C GLY A 265 -3.20 2.57 21.74
N THR A 266 -2.85 3.47 20.80
CA THR A 266 -3.55 3.61 19.52
C THR A 266 -3.24 2.41 18.62
N PRO A 267 -4.24 1.58 18.27
CA PRO A 267 -4.04 0.41 17.42
C PRO A 267 -3.51 0.77 16.03
N GLY A 268 -2.72 -0.13 15.42
CA GLY A 268 -2.30 -0.01 14.03
C GLY A 268 -3.46 -0.17 13.03
N ALA A 269 -3.18 0.05 11.74
CA ALA A 269 -4.23 0.08 10.71
C ALA A 269 -5.03 -1.24 10.63
N LEU A 270 -4.35 -2.38 10.61
CA LEU A 270 -5.01 -3.69 10.64
C LEU A 270 -5.71 -3.95 11.97
N GLU A 271 -5.09 -3.61 13.09
CA GLU A 271 -5.71 -3.79 14.40
C GLU A 271 -7.03 -3.00 14.52
N GLN A 272 -7.07 -1.75 14.00
CA GLN A 272 -8.30 -0.96 13.93
C GLN A 272 -9.36 -1.64 13.05
N ALA A 273 -8.95 -2.15 11.90
CA ALA A 273 -9.86 -2.81 10.96
C ALA A 273 -10.43 -4.14 11.51
N LEU A 274 -9.77 -4.75 12.49
CA LEU A 274 -10.22 -5.99 13.12
C LEU A 274 -11.19 -5.75 14.32
N VAL A 275 -11.30 -4.51 14.80
CA VAL A 275 -12.25 -4.19 15.86
C VAL A 275 -13.67 -4.48 15.36
N ASP A 276 -14.46 -5.17 16.19
CA ASP A 276 -15.83 -5.58 15.89
C ASP A 276 -16.00 -6.46 14.64
N ALA A 277 -14.93 -7.12 14.18
CA ALA A 277 -15.01 -8.09 13.09
C ALA A 277 -15.95 -9.24 13.48
N PRO A 278 -16.97 -9.56 12.67
CA PRO A 278 -17.95 -10.58 13.02
C PRO A 278 -17.31 -11.97 13.10
N VAL A 279 -17.56 -12.68 14.20
CA VAL A 279 -17.19 -14.08 14.40
C VAL A 279 -18.48 -14.86 14.67
N ARG A 280 -18.76 -15.87 13.85
CA ARG A 280 -19.96 -16.70 13.99
C ARG A 280 -19.75 -17.76 15.06
N GLU A 281 -20.81 -18.12 15.76
CA GLU A 281 -20.78 -19.20 16.75
C GLU A 281 -20.28 -20.51 16.11
N GLY A 282 -19.34 -21.18 16.78
CA GLY A 282 -18.73 -22.42 16.28
C GLY A 282 -17.70 -22.25 15.17
N GLU A 283 -17.41 -21.03 14.70
CA GLU A 283 -16.43 -20.75 13.66
C GLU A 283 -15.00 -20.84 14.21
N LYS A 284 -14.27 -21.93 13.86
CA LYS A 284 -12.90 -22.14 14.33
C LYS A 284 -11.88 -21.20 13.66
N THR A 285 -12.17 -20.77 12.44
CA THR A 285 -11.33 -19.89 11.66
C THR A 285 -12.20 -18.77 11.09
N PRO A 286 -12.30 -17.62 11.77
CA PRO A 286 -13.19 -16.54 11.38
C PRO A 286 -12.95 -16.04 9.96
N VAL A 287 -13.92 -16.25 9.06
CA VAL A 287 -13.77 -15.90 7.63
C VAL A 287 -13.69 -14.39 7.45
N ALA A 288 -14.49 -13.64 8.22
CA ALA A 288 -14.44 -12.18 8.17
C ALA A 288 -13.04 -11.63 8.51
N VAL A 289 -12.41 -12.16 9.56
CA VAL A 289 -11.04 -11.81 9.95
C VAL A 289 -10.06 -12.11 8.80
N GLN A 290 -10.20 -13.27 8.15
CA GLN A 290 -9.35 -13.61 7.00
C GLN A 290 -9.54 -12.64 5.82
N HIS A 291 -10.78 -12.24 5.53
CA HIS A 291 -11.05 -11.25 4.48
C HIS A 291 -10.41 -9.90 4.81
N ILE A 292 -10.52 -9.43 6.05
CA ILE A 292 -9.89 -8.19 6.50
C ILE A 292 -8.38 -8.28 6.34
N VAL A 293 -7.72 -9.28 6.91
CA VAL A 293 -6.26 -9.46 6.86
C VAL A 293 -5.77 -9.53 5.42
N ARG A 294 -6.39 -10.36 4.57
CA ARG A 294 -6.02 -10.49 3.15
C ARG A 294 -6.24 -9.20 2.36
N SER A 295 -7.24 -8.39 2.74
CA SER A 295 -7.49 -7.11 2.08
C SER A 295 -6.34 -6.11 2.23
N PHE A 296 -5.54 -6.21 3.29
CA PHE A 296 -4.33 -5.40 3.49
C PHE A 296 -3.11 -5.92 2.72
N ASP A 297 -3.23 -7.05 2.00
CA ASP A 297 -2.17 -7.65 1.20
C ASP A 297 -0.86 -7.90 1.99
N PRO A 298 -0.87 -8.78 3.01
CA PRO A 298 0.29 -9.00 3.86
C PRO A 298 1.48 -9.54 3.06
N CYS A 299 2.65 -8.99 3.30
CA CYS A 299 3.91 -9.54 2.83
C CYS A 299 4.32 -10.70 3.76
N MET A 300 4.29 -11.93 3.25
CA MET A 300 4.62 -13.10 4.06
C MET A 300 6.03 -13.03 4.66
N VAL A 301 7.01 -12.52 3.90
CA VAL A 301 8.39 -12.34 4.38
C VAL A 301 8.47 -11.31 5.51
N CYS A 302 7.62 -10.27 5.48
CA CYS A 302 7.60 -9.22 6.51
C CYS A 302 6.79 -9.62 7.76
N THR A 303 5.93 -10.64 7.67
CA THR A 303 5.04 -11.07 8.77
C THR A 303 5.49 -12.35 9.45
N VAL A 304 6.42 -13.11 8.85
CA VAL A 304 7.01 -14.30 9.44
C VAL A 304 8.29 -13.88 10.18
N HIS A 305 8.21 -13.83 11.48
CA HIS A 305 9.31 -13.47 12.37
C HIS A 305 9.57 -14.55 13.40
#